data_96d25251b708822e6f6b18d71224e498
#
_entry.id   96d25251b708822e6f6b18d71224e498
#
_cell.length_a   1.000
_cell.length_b   1.000
_cell.length_c   1.000
_cell.angle_alpha   90.00
_cell.angle_beta   90.00
_cell.angle_gamma   90.00
#
_symmetry.space_group_name_H-M   'P 1'
#
loop_
_entity.id
_entity.type
_entity.pdbx_description
1 polymer ?
#
loop_
_entity_poly.entity_id
_entity_poly.type
_entity_poly.pdbx_seq_one_letter_code
_entity_poly.pdbx_strand_id
1 'polypeptide(L)'
;KADDVADVATDIAKHGDDFVQSLPSSKKLRRNLELAGVEVPDYPNAAHHIVAGSAPGAENAREILTKFGIDINDSSNGVFLPTQRNVVNSAYHPSLHSTEYYEKVDDMLSAATNREEAIEILHEIADQLAEGTFFN
;
A
#
# COMPACT_ATOMS: atom_id res chain seq x y z
N LYS A 1 6.49 -13.95 9.89
CA LYS A 1 6.21 -14.42 9.55
C LYS A 1 6.09 -14.67 9.50
N ALA A 2 5.88 -13.94 9.43
CA ALA A 2 5.44 -14.34 8.94
C ALA A 2 5.28 -14.69 9.25
N ASP A 3 5.25 -14.37 9.20
CA ASP A 3 4.78 -14.97 8.95
C ASP A 3 4.56 -15.16 9.26
N ASP A 4 4.63 -14.69 9.23
CA ASP A 4 4.13 -15.15 9.07
C ASP A 4 3.96 -15.18 8.91
N VAL A 5 4.08 -14.55 8.66
CA VAL A 5 3.55 -14.68 8.15
C VAL A 5 3.78 -15.42 7.71
N ALA A 6 4.40 -15.12 7.40
CA ALA A 6 4.28 -15.90 6.68
C ALA A 6 4.16 -17.12 6.64
N ASP A 7 4.68 -17.94 6.76
CA ASP A 7 4.16 -18.99 6.56
C ASP A 7 2.83 -19.01 6.55
N VAL A 8 2.55 -18.32 7.14
CA VAL A 8 1.23 -17.91 7.13
C VAL A 8 0.87 -17.38 5.81
N ALA A 9 1.76 -16.70 5.13
CA ALA A 9 1.45 -16.09 3.87
C ALA A 9 1.04 -17.07 2.80
N THR A 10 1.67 -18.22 2.76
CA THR A 10 1.27 -19.23 1.81
C THR A 10 -0.11 -19.74 2.10
N ASP A 11 -0.42 -19.84 3.36
CA ASP A 11 -1.70 -20.35 3.77
C ASP A 11 -2.80 -19.35 3.57
N ILE A 12 -2.51 -18.06 3.53
CA ILE A 12 -3.53 -17.06 3.26
C ILE A 12 -4.19 -17.32 1.91
N ALA A 13 -3.41 -17.69 0.90
CA ALA A 13 -3.97 -17.99 -0.40
C ALA A 13 -4.89 -19.20 -0.35
N LYS A 14 -4.60 -20.15 0.54
CA LYS A 14 -5.44 -21.34 0.70
C LYS A 14 -6.60 -21.09 1.63
N HIS A 15 -6.45 -20.13 2.52
CA HIS A 15 -7.39 -19.88 3.59
C HIS A 15 -7.95 -18.46 3.49
N GLY A 16 -8.24 -18.04 2.25
CA GLY A 16 -8.74 -16.68 2.04
C GLY A 16 -9.97 -16.37 2.86
N ASP A 17 -10.81 -17.36 3.11
CA ASP A 17 -12.00 -17.16 3.92
C ASP A 17 -11.68 -16.86 5.38
N ASP A 18 -10.48 -17.25 5.84
CA ASP A 18 -10.07 -17.02 7.22
C ASP A 18 -9.32 -15.72 7.39
N PHE A 19 -8.99 -15.04 6.30
CA PHE A 19 -8.25 -13.80 6.38
C PHE A 19 -9.18 -12.69 6.87
N VAL A 20 -8.73 -11.98 7.91
CA VAL A 20 -9.47 -10.86 8.47
C VAL A 20 -8.61 -9.61 8.31
N GLN A 21 -9.14 -8.63 7.60
CA GLN A 21 -8.44 -7.39 7.35
C GLN A 21 -8.27 -6.59 8.64
N SER A 22 -7.09 -6.04 8.88
CA SER A 22 -6.84 -5.20 10.05
C SER A 22 -7.49 -3.84 9.87
N LEU A 23 -7.66 -3.12 10.97
CA LEU A 23 -8.02 -1.71 10.89
C LEU A 23 -6.81 -0.92 10.40
N PRO A 24 -7.03 0.06 9.52
CA PRO A 24 -5.91 0.86 9.01
C PRO A 24 -5.23 1.65 10.12
N SER A 25 -3.90 1.66 10.09
CA SER A 25 -3.09 2.37 11.08
C SER A 25 -1.79 2.80 10.43
N SER A 26 -1.58 4.11 10.33
CA SER A 26 -0.33 4.61 9.77
C SER A 26 0.86 4.26 10.65
N LYS A 27 0.64 4.14 11.95
CA LYS A 27 1.71 3.75 12.87
C LYS A 27 2.14 2.31 12.62
N LYS A 28 1.19 1.41 12.41
CA LYS A 28 1.51 0.01 12.10
C LYS A 28 2.15 -0.10 10.73
N LEU A 29 1.67 0.66 9.76
CA LEU A 29 2.26 0.65 8.43
C LEU A 29 3.71 1.11 8.49
N ARG A 30 3.98 2.20 9.22
CA ARG A 30 5.35 2.70 9.37
C ARG A 30 6.24 1.63 9.99
N ARG A 31 5.77 0.98 11.03
CA ARG A 31 6.55 -0.07 11.68
C ARG A 31 6.83 -1.21 10.72
N ASN A 32 5.83 -1.61 9.94
CA ASN A 32 6.01 -2.71 9.00
C ASN A 32 6.97 -2.35 7.87
N LEU A 33 6.95 -1.09 7.42
CA LEU A 33 7.93 -0.63 6.44
C LEU A 33 9.34 -0.71 7.00
N GLU A 34 9.53 -0.26 8.25
CA GLU A 34 10.84 -0.31 8.89
C GLU A 34 11.31 -1.75 9.05
N LEU A 35 10.41 -2.63 9.49
CA LEU A 35 10.75 -4.04 9.66
C LEU A 35 11.10 -4.71 8.33
N ALA A 36 10.51 -4.23 7.24
CA ALA A 36 10.81 -4.75 5.91
C ALA A 36 12.12 -4.19 5.33
N GLY A 37 12.80 -3.31 6.08
CA GLY A 37 14.07 -2.76 5.64
C GLY A 37 13.96 -1.51 4.80
N VAL A 38 12.78 -0.91 4.73
CA VAL A 38 12.61 0.33 3.97
C VAL A 38 13.17 1.48 4.78
N GLU A 39 14.05 2.25 4.16
CA GLU A 39 14.72 3.34 4.85
C GLU A 39 13.77 4.49 5.11
N VAL A 40 13.77 5.00 6.36
CA VAL A 40 12.95 6.15 6.70
C VAL A 40 13.64 7.41 6.17
N PRO A 41 12.93 8.23 5.36
CA PRO A 41 13.55 9.44 4.83
C PRO A 41 13.94 10.43 5.92
N ASP A 42 14.92 11.29 5.62
CA ASP A 42 15.39 12.29 6.55
C ASP A 42 14.64 13.62 6.44
N TYR A 43 13.58 13.67 5.63
CA TYR A 43 12.68 14.83 5.54
C TYR A 43 11.36 14.49 6.24
N PRO A 44 10.54 15.51 6.58
CA PRO A 44 9.21 15.23 7.17
C PRO A 44 8.40 14.34 6.25
N ASN A 45 7.91 13.22 6.79
CA ASN A 45 7.30 12.20 5.97
C ASN A 45 6.12 11.56 6.67
N ALA A 46 5.30 10.86 5.89
CA ALA A 46 4.21 10.04 6.41
C ALA A 46 4.32 8.65 5.78
N ALA A 47 3.90 7.65 6.52
CA ALA A 47 3.71 6.31 5.97
C ALA A 47 2.36 6.35 5.24
N HIS A 48 2.41 6.29 3.92
CA HIS A 48 1.22 6.42 3.08
C HIS A 48 0.69 5.04 2.72
N HIS A 49 -0.61 4.81 2.96
CA HIS A 49 -1.29 3.61 2.49
C HIS A 49 -1.55 3.79 1.00
N ILE A 50 -0.97 2.95 0.16
CA ILE A 50 -1.19 3.03 -1.29
C ILE A 50 -2.68 2.86 -1.56
N VAL A 51 -3.28 1.80 -1.04
CA VAL A 51 -4.73 1.65 -1.02
C VAL A 51 -5.21 2.30 0.27
N ALA A 52 -6.03 3.34 0.14
CA ALA A 52 -6.50 4.09 1.30
C ALA A 52 -7.36 3.21 2.21
N GLY A 53 -7.19 3.41 3.53
CA GLY A 53 -7.80 2.53 4.52
C GLY A 53 -9.29 2.70 4.70
N SER A 54 -9.83 3.89 4.46
CA SER A 54 -11.24 4.15 4.75
C SER A 54 -11.94 5.03 3.73
N ALA A 55 -11.24 5.52 2.71
CA ALA A 55 -11.87 6.36 1.69
C ALA A 55 -12.86 5.54 0.88
N PRO A 56 -14.08 6.05 0.65
CA PRO A 56 -15.08 5.31 -0.14
C PRO A 56 -14.58 4.99 -1.55
N GLY A 57 -13.79 5.88 -2.16
CA GLY A 57 -13.29 5.64 -3.51
C GLY A 57 -12.28 4.52 -3.61
N ALA A 58 -11.76 4.04 -2.48
CA ALA A 58 -10.77 2.95 -2.46
C ALA A 58 -11.40 1.61 -2.08
N GLU A 59 -12.72 1.52 -2.01
CA GLU A 59 -13.38 0.31 -1.53
C GLU A 59 -13.05 -0.91 -2.39
N ASN A 60 -13.11 -0.75 -3.71
CA ASN A 60 -12.83 -1.87 -4.60
C ASN A 60 -11.39 -2.34 -4.48
N ALA A 61 -10.45 -1.39 -4.38
CA ALA A 61 -9.04 -1.75 -4.19
C ALA A 61 -8.84 -2.48 -2.88
N ARG A 62 -9.52 -2.05 -1.80
CA ARG A 62 -9.45 -2.77 -0.53
C ARG A 62 -9.98 -4.18 -0.64
N GLU A 63 -11.03 -4.38 -1.43
CA GLU A 63 -11.56 -5.73 -1.64
C GLU A 63 -10.55 -6.60 -2.38
N ILE A 64 -9.81 -6.01 -3.30
CA ILE A 64 -8.75 -6.74 -4.00
C ILE A 64 -7.66 -7.18 -3.03
N LEU A 65 -7.24 -6.29 -2.13
CA LEU A 65 -6.27 -6.66 -1.11
C LEU A 65 -6.78 -7.83 -0.28
N THR A 66 -8.02 -7.75 0.19
CA THR A 66 -8.61 -8.79 1.01
C THR A 66 -8.71 -10.10 0.25
N LYS A 67 -9.10 -10.03 -1.02
CA LYS A 67 -9.19 -11.23 -1.85
C LYS A 67 -7.86 -11.98 -1.92
N PHE A 68 -6.76 -11.24 -1.96
CA PHE A 68 -5.45 -11.86 -2.07
C PHE A 68 -4.73 -11.99 -0.73
N GLY A 69 -5.43 -11.71 0.38
CA GLY A 69 -4.86 -11.88 1.71
C GLY A 69 -3.77 -10.88 2.05
N ILE A 70 -3.84 -9.67 1.50
CA ILE A 70 -2.87 -8.61 1.76
C ILE A 70 -3.47 -7.66 2.80
N ASP A 71 -2.81 -7.55 3.95
CA ASP A 71 -3.30 -6.67 5.01
C ASP A 71 -3.13 -5.21 4.60
N ILE A 72 -4.08 -4.37 5.03
CA ILE A 72 -4.06 -2.95 4.69
C ILE A 72 -2.78 -2.27 5.22
N ASN A 73 -2.22 -2.78 6.31
CA ASN A 73 -1.01 -2.22 6.92
C ASN A 73 0.26 -2.98 6.51
N ASP A 74 0.14 -3.90 5.56
CA ASP A 74 1.31 -4.63 5.09
C ASP A 74 2.30 -3.68 4.41
N SER A 75 3.60 -3.97 4.53
CA SER A 75 4.62 -3.10 3.93
C SER A 75 4.44 -2.96 2.42
N SER A 76 3.89 -3.97 1.74
CA SER A 76 3.65 -3.88 0.30
C SER A 76 2.63 -2.80 -0.04
N ASN A 77 1.77 -2.43 0.91
CA ASN A 77 0.76 -1.39 0.70
C ASN A 77 1.23 -0.04 1.23
N GLY A 78 2.54 0.16 1.40
CA GLY A 78 3.04 1.37 2.01
C GLY A 78 4.22 1.98 1.28
N VAL A 79 4.37 3.27 1.46
CA VAL A 79 5.51 4.02 0.97
C VAL A 79 5.65 5.28 1.84
N PHE A 80 6.90 5.68 2.12
CA PHE A 80 7.13 6.95 2.83
C PHE A 80 7.08 8.09 1.83
N LEU A 81 6.26 9.10 2.09
CA LEU A 81 6.11 10.26 1.23
C LEU A 81 6.23 11.55 2.02
N PRO A 82 6.70 12.63 1.38
CA PRO A 82 6.88 13.90 2.07
C PRO A 82 5.55 14.52 2.48
N THR A 83 5.56 15.18 3.63
CA THR A 83 4.40 15.93 4.10
C THR A 83 4.56 17.44 3.86
N GLN A 84 5.65 17.85 3.24
CA GLN A 84 5.91 19.23 2.86
C GLN A 84 6.15 19.28 1.35
N ARG A 85 5.66 20.34 0.72
CA ARG A 85 5.81 20.50 -0.72
C ARG A 85 7.25 20.88 -1.08
N ASN A 86 7.66 20.45 -2.26
CA ASN A 86 8.93 20.87 -2.88
C ASN A 86 10.18 20.50 -2.09
N VAL A 87 10.08 19.51 -1.21
CA VAL A 87 11.25 19.02 -0.48
C VAL A 87 12.05 18.07 -1.37
N VAL A 88 11.34 17.16 -2.04
CA VAL A 88 11.91 16.20 -2.98
C VAL A 88 10.94 16.02 -4.13
N ASN A 89 11.33 15.23 -5.13
CA ASN A 89 10.48 14.99 -6.30
C ASN A 89 9.34 14.02 -6.03
N SER A 90 9.35 13.32 -4.90
CA SER A 90 8.29 12.37 -4.55
C SER A 90 6.93 13.06 -4.49
N ALA A 91 5.87 12.27 -4.67
CA ALA A 91 4.52 12.79 -4.56
C ALA A 91 4.29 13.35 -3.15
N TYR A 92 3.54 14.47 -3.10
CA TYR A 92 3.22 15.13 -1.84
C TYR A 92 2.05 14.37 -1.21
N HIS A 93 2.28 13.77 -0.04
CA HIS A 93 1.31 12.87 0.58
C HIS A 93 -0.12 13.43 0.67
N PRO A 94 -0.34 14.67 1.19
CA PRO A 94 -1.72 15.14 1.32
C PRO A 94 -2.46 15.28 -0.01
N SER A 95 -1.78 15.45 -1.14
CA SER A 95 -2.45 15.62 -2.43
C SER A 95 -2.99 14.32 -3.00
N LEU A 96 -2.73 13.19 -2.34
CA LEU A 96 -3.14 11.87 -2.83
C LEU A 96 -4.49 11.43 -2.27
N HIS A 97 -5.22 12.33 -1.61
CA HIS A 97 -6.56 12.02 -1.12
C HIS A 97 -7.58 12.56 -2.12
N SER A 98 -7.62 11.97 -3.31
CA SER A 98 -8.47 12.46 -4.40
C SER A 98 -9.07 11.29 -5.16
N THR A 99 -10.23 11.55 -5.80
CA THR A 99 -10.89 10.56 -6.63
C THR A 99 -9.97 10.05 -7.73
N GLU A 100 -9.22 10.96 -8.36
CA GLU A 100 -8.32 10.61 -9.44
C GLU A 100 -7.27 9.61 -8.97
N TYR A 101 -6.71 9.82 -7.78
CA TYR A 101 -5.73 8.90 -7.22
C TYR A 101 -6.37 7.52 -6.98
N TYR A 102 -7.54 7.51 -6.32
CA TYR A 102 -8.19 6.24 -6.00
C TYR A 102 -8.54 5.45 -7.23
N GLU A 103 -9.03 6.14 -8.28
CA GLU A 103 -9.39 5.47 -9.52
C GLU A 103 -8.18 4.86 -10.20
N LYS A 104 -7.06 5.57 -10.20
CA LYS A 104 -5.86 5.05 -10.85
C LYS A 104 -5.32 3.82 -10.12
N VAL A 105 -5.27 3.88 -8.78
CA VAL A 105 -4.85 2.73 -8.00
C VAL A 105 -5.76 1.54 -8.25
N ASP A 106 -7.08 1.79 -8.27
CA ASP A 106 -8.05 0.73 -8.52
C ASP A 106 -7.86 0.12 -9.90
N ASP A 107 -7.69 0.95 -10.93
CA ASP A 107 -7.49 0.46 -12.28
C ASP A 107 -6.23 -0.42 -12.37
N MET A 108 -5.15 0.01 -11.74
CA MET A 108 -3.91 -0.75 -11.79
C MET A 108 -4.04 -2.08 -11.04
N LEU A 109 -4.62 -2.06 -9.84
CA LEU A 109 -4.76 -3.28 -9.05
C LEU A 109 -5.75 -4.26 -9.66
N SER A 110 -6.73 -3.76 -10.41
CA SER A 110 -7.73 -4.63 -11.04
C SER A 110 -7.10 -5.57 -12.07
N ALA A 111 -5.88 -5.29 -12.51
CA ALA A 111 -5.19 -6.18 -13.45
C ALA A 111 -4.58 -7.40 -12.78
N ALA A 112 -4.49 -7.42 -11.45
CA ALA A 112 -3.86 -8.54 -10.74
C ALA A 112 -4.77 -9.76 -10.77
N THR A 113 -4.18 -10.92 -11.04
CA THR A 113 -4.90 -12.18 -11.03
C THR A 113 -4.50 -13.07 -9.86
N ASN A 114 -3.48 -12.67 -9.09
CA ASN A 114 -3.04 -13.41 -7.93
C ASN A 114 -2.31 -12.47 -6.98
N ARG A 115 -1.96 -13.00 -5.80
CA ARG A 115 -1.33 -12.21 -4.76
C ARG A 115 0.01 -11.61 -5.20
N GLU A 116 0.82 -12.41 -5.89
CA GLU A 116 2.13 -11.93 -6.31
C GLU A 116 2.02 -10.76 -7.28
N GLU A 117 1.07 -10.85 -8.21
CA GLU A 117 0.87 -9.75 -9.16
C GLU A 117 0.38 -8.50 -8.45
N ALA A 118 -0.51 -8.67 -7.47
CA ALA A 118 -1.00 -7.51 -6.72
C ALA A 118 0.15 -6.83 -5.98
N ILE A 119 1.04 -7.62 -5.37
CA ILE A 119 2.19 -7.06 -4.66
C ILE A 119 3.13 -6.34 -5.62
N GLU A 120 3.36 -6.91 -6.81
CA GLU A 120 4.20 -6.26 -7.81
C GLU A 120 3.61 -4.93 -8.25
N ILE A 121 2.30 -4.89 -8.44
CA ILE A 121 1.63 -3.65 -8.83
C ILE A 121 1.75 -2.60 -7.72
N LEU A 122 1.58 -3.02 -6.46
CA LEU A 122 1.75 -2.10 -5.33
C LEU A 122 3.18 -1.55 -5.29
N HIS A 123 4.18 -2.39 -5.53
CA HIS A 123 5.57 -1.93 -5.56
C HIS A 123 5.81 -0.96 -6.71
N GLU A 124 5.19 -1.20 -7.85
CA GLU A 124 5.30 -0.26 -8.98
C GLU A 124 4.68 1.09 -8.62
N ILE A 125 3.52 1.07 -7.98
CA ILE A 125 2.88 2.32 -7.54
C ILE A 125 3.76 3.03 -6.53
N ALA A 126 4.33 2.28 -5.56
CA ALA A 126 5.21 2.87 -4.57
C ALA A 126 6.40 3.57 -5.23
N ASP A 127 7.02 2.93 -6.23
CA ASP A 127 8.14 3.50 -6.93
C ASP A 127 7.75 4.78 -7.68
N GLN A 128 6.60 4.75 -8.36
CA GLN A 128 6.13 5.92 -9.09
C GLN A 128 5.80 7.08 -8.15
N LEU A 129 5.22 6.78 -6.99
CA LEU A 129 4.94 7.82 -6.00
C LEU A 129 6.25 8.41 -5.46
N ALA A 130 7.22 7.54 -5.16
CA ALA A 130 8.50 8.01 -4.64
C ALA A 130 9.25 8.84 -5.68
N GLU A 131 9.09 8.52 -6.96
CA GLU A 131 9.75 9.24 -8.05
C GLU A 131 8.98 10.47 -8.49
N GLY A 132 7.73 10.60 -8.09
CA GLY A 132 6.89 11.72 -8.50
C GLY A 132 6.31 11.55 -9.89
N THR A 133 6.25 10.32 -10.40
CA THR A 133 5.79 10.06 -11.77
C THR A 133 4.43 9.38 -11.85
N PHE A 134 3.74 9.25 -10.71
CA PHE A 134 2.49 8.47 -10.69
C PHE A 134 1.43 9.02 -11.64
N PHE A 135 1.33 10.33 -11.79
CA PHE A 135 0.34 10.95 -12.66
C PHE A 135 0.91 11.38 -14.01
N ASN A 136 2.14 11.04 -14.30
CA ASN A 136 2.79 11.46 -15.57
C ASN A 136 2.83 10.36 -16.59
#